data_9b65499b22d951f57f3679e6493d3bf4
#
_entry.id   9b65499b22d951f57f3679e6493d3bf4
#
_cell.length_a   1.000
_cell.length_b   1.000
_cell.length_c   1.000
_cell.angle_alpha   90.00
_cell.angle_beta   90.00
_cell.angle_gamma   90.00
#
_symmetry.space_group_name_H-M   'P 1'
#
loop_
_entity.id
_entity.type
_entity.pdbx_description
1 polymer ?
#
loop_
_entity_poly.entity_id
_entity_poly.type
_entity_poly.pdbx_seq_one_letter_code
_entity_poly.pdbx_strand_id
1 'polypeptide(L)'
;GLKIIKIRSDNGSEFHFCGFPEFCDNNGITHEFSITRVFQQNGVVERKNITLQEAARTMLSECNLSKYFWVETINITCYTMNRVLLKPILNKTSYELMFDKKPVVGYFKVFGCKCFILNIKEHLGKFDKKSDEGIFLGYCENKRGFRIYNRKTLIIEETIHIIFDESNGDISKSCGEDDDA
;
A
#
# COMPACT_ATOMS: atom_id res chain seq x y z
N GLY A 1 3.03 22.83 -1.64
CA GLY A 1 2.45 21.86 -0.71
C GLY A 1 2.87 22.16 0.72
N LEU A 2 2.11 21.73 1.70
CA LEU A 2 2.45 21.85 3.11
C LEU A 2 3.67 20.97 3.42
N LYS A 3 4.61 21.51 4.21
CA LYS A 3 5.74 20.73 4.74
C LYS A 3 5.36 20.19 6.12
N ILE A 4 5.81 18.98 6.42
CA ILE A 4 5.74 18.46 7.78
C ILE A 4 6.75 19.21 8.61
N ILE A 5 6.30 19.88 9.67
CA ILE A 5 7.16 20.67 10.57
C ILE A 5 7.47 19.86 11.84
N LYS A 6 6.54 19.01 12.26
CA LYS A 6 6.64 18.28 13.53
C LYS A 6 6.07 16.87 13.40
N ILE A 7 6.79 15.91 13.97
CA ILE A 7 6.34 14.54 14.15
C ILE A 7 6.29 14.24 15.65
N ARG A 8 5.23 13.59 16.10
CA ARG A 8 5.12 13.06 17.47
C ARG A 8 4.99 11.54 17.39
N SER A 9 5.80 10.84 18.15
CA SER A 9 5.75 9.39 18.29
C SER A 9 5.68 8.98 19.77
N ASP A 10 5.43 7.71 20.01
CA ASP A 10 5.74 7.10 21.30
C ASP A 10 7.26 6.90 21.46
N ASN A 11 7.66 6.31 22.57
CA ASN A 11 9.07 6.06 22.89
C ASN A 11 9.52 4.68 22.41
N GLY A 12 8.97 4.21 21.28
CA GLY A 12 9.32 2.94 20.66
C GLY A 12 10.78 2.91 20.18
N SER A 13 11.41 1.75 20.28
CA SER A 13 12.82 1.57 19.88
C SER A 13 13.06 1.89 18.41
N GLU A 14 12.05 1.72 17.55
CA GLU A 14 12.09 2.03 16.11
C GLU A 14 12.38 3.51 15.83
N PHE A 15 11.98 4.43 16.71
CA PHE A 15 12.21 5.87 16.55
C PHE A 15 13.58 6.34 17.08
N HIS A 16 14.28 5.46 17.79
CA HIS A 16 15.65 5.70 18.27
C HIS A 16 16.74 5.22 17.30
N PHE A 17 16.38 4.51 16.24
CA PHE A 17 17.34 4.10 15.22
C PHE A 17 17.95 5.32 14.52
N CYS A 18 19.26 5.31 14.33
CA CYS A 18 20.05 6.43 13.83
C CYS A 18 19.51 7.10 12.57
N GLY A 19 18.84 6.38 11.68
CA GLY A 19 18.30 6.90 10.44
C GLY A 19 17.09 7.83 10.60
N PHE A 20 16.27 7.66 11.63
CA PHE A 20 15.05 8.47 11.80
C PHE A 20 15.34 9.88 12.37
N PRO A 21 16.13 10.05 13.43
CA PRO A 21 16.55 11.37 13.89
C PRO A 21 17.30 12.15 12.78
N GLU A 22 18.24 11.50 12.11
CA GLU A 22 18.99 12.11 11.00
C GLU A 22 18.08 12.53 9.85
N PHE A 23 17.08 11.72 9.49
CA PHE A 23 16.07 12.10 8.51
C PHE A 23 15.28 13.35 8.95
N CYS A 24 14.88 13.44 10.21
CA CYS A 24 14.16 14.59 10.74
C CYS A 24 15.01 15.85 10.67
N ASP A 25 16.26 15.78 11.11
CA ASP A 25 17.21 16.90 11.10
C ASP A 25 17.48 17.41 9.69
N ASN A 26 17.74 16.50 8.75
CA ASN A 26 18.00 16.83 7.34
C ASN A 26 16.79 17.48 6.64
N ASN A 27 15.58 17.22 7.11
CA ASN A 27 14.35 17.78 6.54
C ASN A 27 13.77 18.95 7.36
N GLY A 28 14.42 19.37 8.42
CA GLY A 28 13.96 20.44 9.30
C GLY A 28 12.68 20.08 10.04
N ILE A 29 12.51 18.82 10.42
CA ILE A 29 11.33 18.28 11.11
C ILE A 29 11.65 18.14 12.60
N THR A 30 10.87 18.79 13.47
CA THR A 30 10.99 18.60 14.91
C THR A 30 10.36 17.26 15.32
N HIS A 31 11.13 16.41 15.96
CA HIS A 31 10.62 15.17 16.55
C HIS A 31 10.38 15.31 18.05
N GLU A 32 9.18 14.98 18.51
CA GLU A 32 8.80 14.97 19.92
C GLU A 32 8.34 13.59 20.34
N PHE A 33 8.85 13.10 21.45
CA PHE A 33 8.33 11.91 22.09
C PHE A 33 7.13 12.23 22.98
N SER A 34 6.12 11.37 22.97
CA SER A 34 5.04 11.43 23.96
C SER A 34 5.59 11.10 25.35
N ILE A 35 4.99 11.71 26.36
CA ILE A 35 5.36 11.43 27.76
C ILE A 35 4.99 9.97 28.06
N THR A 36 5.95 9.23 28.61
CA THR A 36 5.76 7.85 29.04
C THR A 36 4.59 7.75 30.04
N ARG A 37 3.70 6.77 29.84
CA ARG A 37 2.51 6.48 30.66
C ARG A 37 1.30 7.41 30.47
N VAL A 38 1.30 8.30 29.48
CA VAL A 38 0.11 9.10 29.14
C VAL A 38 -0.57 8.53 27.89
N PHE A 39 -1.39 7.50 28.07
CA PHE A 39 -2.12 6.81 26.99
C PHE A 39 -2.98 7.76 26.15
N GLN A 40 -3.48 8.83 26.73
CA GLN A 40 -4.32 9.80 26.04
C GLN A 40 -3.60 10.53 24.88
N GLN A 41 -2.28 10.67 24.94
CA GLN A 41 -1.51 11.36 23.91
C GLN A 41 -1.34 10.52 22.62
N ASN A 42 -1.38 9.19 22.76
CA ASN A 42 -1.21 8.26 21.64
C ASN A 42 -2.52 7.71 21.07
N GLY A 43 -3.66 7.92 21.74
CA GLY A 43 -4.95 7.33 21.37
C GLY A 43 -5.43 7.66 19.96
N VAL A 44 -4.98 8.75 19.35
CA VAL A 44 -5.30 9.08 17.94
C VAL A 44 -4.50 8.17 17.00
N VAL A 45 -3.21 8.00 17.27
CA VAL A 45 -2.31 7.16 16.47
C VAL A 45 -2.72 5.70 16.59
N GLU A 46 -2.96 5.23 17.83
CA GLU A 46 -3.41 3.86 18.10
C GLU A 46 -4.70 3.51 17.34
N ARG A 47 -5.73 4.35 17.44
CA ARG A 47 -6.98 4.16 16.68
C ARG A 47 -6.75 4.13 15.18
N LYS A 48 -5.87 5.00 14.66
CA LYS A 48 -5.55 5.01 13.23
C LYS A 48 -4.83 3.73 12.81
N ASN A 49 -3.90 3.25 13.62
CA ASN A 49 -3.18 2.00 13.37
C ASN A 49 -4.12 0.79 13.41
N ILE A 50 -5.03 0.73 14.41
CA ILE A 50 -6.05 -0.33 14.46
C ILE A 50 -6.90 -0.32 13.19
N THR A 51 -7.42 0.84 12.78
CA THR A 51 -8.23 0.97 11.57
C THR A 51 -7.48 0.50 10.31
N LEU A 52 -6.20 0.86 10.18
CA LEU A 52 -5.36 0.43 9.06
C LEU A 52 -5.15 -1.08 9.06
N GLN A 53 -4.86 -1.65 10.24
CA GLN A 53 -4.65 -3.09 10.38
C GLN A 53 -5.90 -3.90 10.09
N GLU A 54 -7.05 -3.46 10.58
CA GLU A 54 -8.34 -4.11 10.31
C GLU A 54 -8.69 -4.08 8.84
N ALA A 55 -8.57 -2.92 8.21
CA ALA A 55 -8.82 -2.79 6.77
C ALA A 55 -7.87 -3.65 5.93
N ALA A 56 -6.58 -3.69 6.28
CA ALA A 56 -5.61 -4.54 5.61
C ALA A 56 -5.90 -6.05 5.79
N ARG A 57 -6.32 -6.48 6.99
CA ARG A 57 -6.74 -7.87 7.23
C ARG A 57 -7.95 -8.25 6.38
N THR A 58 -8.94 -7.37 6.31
CA THR A 58 -10.12 -7.57 5.47
C THR A 58 -9.73 -7.73 4.01
N MET A 59 -8.91 -6.82 3.47
CA MET A 59 -8.45 -6.88 2.07
C MET A 59 -7.69 -8.18 1.77
N LEU A 60 -6.79 -8.61 2.65
CA LEU A 60 -6.07 -9.89 2.47
C LEU A 60 -7.01 -11.09 2.49
N SER A 61 -7.96 -11.09 3.43
CA SER A 61 -8.92 -12.18 3.59
C SER A 61 -9.86 -12.29 2.39
N GLU A 62 -10.40 -11.17 1.91
CA GLU A 62 -11.30 -11.13 0.74
C GLU A 62 -10.62 -11.62 -0.54
N CYS A 63 -9.32 -11.30 -0.69
CA CYS A 63 -8.55 -11.71 -1.86
C CYS A 63 -7.89 -13.10 -1.68
N ASN A 64 -8.09 -13.77 -0.55
CA ASN A 64 -7.42 -15.03 -0.19
C ASN A 64 -5.90 -14.99 -0.43
N LEU A 65 -5.27 -13.86 -0.08
CA LEU A 65 -3.85 -13.66 -0.26
C LEU A 65 -3.07 -14.02 1.02
N SER A 66 -1.85 -14.53 0.82
CA SER A 66 -0.94 -14.85 1.92
C SER A 66 -0.59 -13.63 2.76
N LYS A 67 -0.38 -13.84 4.06
CA LYS A 67 0.16 -12.83 4.99
C LYS A 67 1.52 -12.26 4.56
N TYR A 68 2.20 -12.89 3.63
CA TYR A 68 3.42 -12.39 3.01
C TYR A 68 3.23 -10.99 2.40
N PHE A 69 2.04 -10.69 1.88
CA PHE A 69 1.69 -9.41 1.28
C PHE A 69 1.25 -8.34 2.28
N TRP A 70 1.42 -8.58 3.60
CA TRP A 70 0.98 -7.67 4.65
C TRP A 70 1.47 -6.23 4.45
N VAL A 71 2.74 -6.05 4.16
CA VAL A 71 3.36 -4.71 3.97
C VAL A 71 2.71 -3.98 2.80
N GLU A 72 2.55 -4.66 1.66
CA GLU A 72 1.92 -4.08 0.48
C GLU A 72 0.45 -3.73 0.75
N THR A 73 -0.25 -4.57 1.50
CA THR A 73 -1.65 -4.33 1.86
C THR A 73 -1.79 -3.12 2.78
N ILE A 74 -0.92 -2.94 3.76
CA ILE A 74 -0.90 -1.73 4.60
C ILE A 74 -0.61 -0.49 3.74
N ASN A 75 0.32 -0.56 2.81
CA ASN A 75 0.68 0.55 1.94
C ASN A 75 -0.49 0.99 1.07
N ILE A 76 -1.16 0.05 0.38
CA ILE A 76 -2.31 0.39 -0.46
C ILE A 76 -3.51 0.84 0.37
N THR A 77 -3.73 0.27 1.56
CA THR A 77 -4.77 0.70 2.49
C THR A 77 -4.55 2.16 2.89
N CYS A 78 -3.34 2.51 3.31
CA CYS A 78 -2.97 3.88 3.67
C CYS A 78 -3.13 4.84 2.47
N TYR A 79 -2.66 4.43 1.31
CA TYR A 79 -2.77 5.18 0.06
C TYR A 79 -4.23 5.51 -0.29
N THR A 80 -5.10 4.52 -0.21
CA THR A 80 -6.52 4.62 -0.55
C THR A 80 -7.27 5.44 0.51
N MET A 81 -7.09 5.12 1.79
CA MET A 81 -7.78 5.83 2.88
C MET A 81 -7.44 7.32 2.92
N ASN A 82 -6.20 7.69 2.66
CA ASN A 82 -5.80 9.10 2.62
C ASN A 82 -6.45 9.88 1.48
N ARG A 83 -6.91 9.20 0.42
CA ARG A 83 -7.53 9.82 -0.76
C ARG A 83 -9.06 9.75 -0.78
N VAL A 84 -9.63 8.78 -0.04
CA VAL A 84 -11.08 8.52 -0.05
C VAL A 84 -11.76 9.01 1.23
N LEU A 85 -11.14 8.80 2.39
CA LEU A 85 -11.77 9.15 3.66
C LEU A 85 -11.69 10.64 3.93
N LEU A 86 -12.88 11.23 4.09
CA LEU A 86 -13.02 12.63 4.50
C LEU A 86 -12.77 12.76 6.02
N LYS A 87 -12.11 13.82 6.39
CA LYS A 87 -12.04 14.28 7.79
C LYS A 87 -13.34 15.04 8.14
N PRO A 88 -14.14 14.55 9.11
CA PRO A 88 -15.50 15.08 9.32
C PRO A 88 -15.56 16.60 9.56
N ILE A 89 -14.61 17.14 10.33
CA ILE A 89 -14.61 18.58 10.69
C ILE A 89 -14.22 19.45 9.49
N LEU A 90 -13.30 18.98 8.64
CA LEU A 90 -12.73 19.77 7.56
C LEU A 90 -13.39 19.49 6.21
N ASN A 91 -14.18 18.42 6.13
CA ASN A 91 -14.79 17.90 4.89
C ASN A 91 -13.78 17.79 3.73
N LYS A 92 -12.55 17.44 4.05
CA LYS A 92 -11.44 17.24 3.11
C LYS A 92 -10.74 15.94 3.41
N THR A 93 -10.16 15.32 2.39
CA THR A 93 -9.29 14.15 2.56
C THR A 93 -7.92 14.55 3.12
N SER A 94 -7.20 13.60 3.69
CA SER A 94 -5.81 13.85 4.12
C SER A 94 -4.91 14.25 2.95
N TYR A 95 -5.19 13.72 1.75
CA TYR A 95 -4.48 14.08 0.53
C TYR A 95 -4.72 15.54 0.13
N GLU A 96 -5.98 16.00 0.17
CA GLU A 96 -6.32 17.40 -0.13
C GLU A 96 -5.65 18.37 0.85
N LEU A 97 -5.62 18.00 2.14
CA LEU A 97 -4.95 18.83 3.15
C LEU A 97 -3.43 18.95 2.91
N MET A 98 -2.79 17.86 2.45
CA MET A 98 -1.34 17.84 2.25
C MET A 98 -0.92 18.53 0.95
N PHE A 99 -1.66 18.29 -0.13
CA PHE A 99 -1.25 18.69 -1.48
C PHE A 99 -2.07 19.84 -2.07
N ASP A 100 -3.13 20.27 -1.38
CA ASP A 100 -4.09 21.28 -1.83
C ASP A 100 -4.70 20.98 -3.21
N LYS A 101 -4.89 19.69 -3.50
CA LYS A 101 -5.44 19.16 -4.75
C LYS A 101 -6.43 18.05 -4.46
N LYS A 102 -7.53 18.01 -5.20
CA LYS A 102 -8.49 16.90 -5.12
C LYS A 102 -7.82 15.61 -5.64
N PRO A 103 -7.97 14.49 -4.93
CA PRO A 103 -7.46 13.22 -5.41
C PRO A 103 -8.25 12.75 -6.63
N VAL A 104 -7.55 12.25 -7.63
CA VAL A 104 -8.14 11.53 -8.75
C VAL A 104 -8.25 10.08 -8.32
N VAL A 105 -9.46 9.51 -8.28
CA VAL A 105 -9.70 8.12 -7.84
C VAL A 105 -10.12 7.19 -8.98
N GLY A 106 -10.37 7.74 -10.17
CA GLY A 106 -10.87 6.97 -11.32
C GLY A 106 -9.90 5.90 -11.86
N TYR A 107 -8.64 5.92 -11.43
CA TYR A 107 -7.64 4.89 -11.78
C TYR A 107 -7.50 3.79 -10.74
N PHE A 108 -8.28 3.84 -9.66
CA PHE A 108 -8.19 2.83 -8.62
C PHE A 108 -8.61 1.47 -9.16
N LYS A 109 -7.83 0.46 -8.75
CA LYS A 109 -8.02 -0.93 -9.10
C LYS A 109 -8.26 -1.76 -7.85
N VAL A 110 -8.97 -2.86 -8.02
CA VAL A 110 -9.27 -3.78 -6.91
C VAL A 110 -7.96 -4.44 -6.47
N PHE A 111 -7.64 -4.33 -5.18
CA PHE A 111 -6.48 -5.01 -4.60
C PHE A 111 -6.59 -6.53 -4.81
N GLY A 112 -5.48 -7.17 -5.13
CA GLY A 112 -5.46 -8.61 -5.35
C GLY A 112 -6.03 -9.07 -6.71
N CYS A 113 -6.56 -8.16 -7.54
CA CYS A 113 -7.08 -8.55 -8.85
C CYS A 113 -5.97 -9.13 -9.73
N LYS A 114 -6.38 -10.04 -10.60
CA LYS A 114 -5.51 -10.62 -11.62
C LYS A 114 -5.11 -9.57 -12.64
N CYS A 115 -3.87 -9.62 -13.07
CA CYS A 115 -3.37 -8.74 -14.11
C CYS A 115 -2.34 -9.45 -14.99
N PHE A 116 -2.08 -8.89 -16.16
CA PHE A 116 -1.11 -9.41 -17.12
C PHE A 116 -0.04 -8.35 -17.36
N ILE A 117 1.20 -8.69 -17.01
CA ILE A 117 2.39 -7.85 -17.23
C ILE A 117 2.86 -8.08 -18.65
N LEU A 118 2.91 -7.02 -19.46
CA LEU A 118 3.39 -7.13 -20.84
C LEU A 118 4.92 -7.32 -20.85
N ASN A 119 5.37 -8.37 -21.50
CA ASN A 119 6.78 -8.66 -21.70
C ASN A 119 7.32 -7.80 -22.85
N ILE A 120 8.11 -6.77 -22.53
CA ILE A 120 8.70 -5.85 -23.52
C ILE A 120 10.14 -6.27 -23.86
N LYS A 121 10.51 -7.53 -23.68
CA LYS A 121 11.86 -8.01 -24.02
C LYS A 121 12.05 -8.00 -25.53
N GLU A 122 13.15 -7.40 -26.01
CA GLU A 122 13.49 -7.23 -27.44
C GLU A 122 13.67 -8.56 -28.20
N HIS A 123 13.77 -9.70 -27.52
CA HIS A 123 14.08 -11.00 -28.10
C HIS A 123 12.98 -12.06 -27.89
N LEU A 124 11.70 -11.62 -27.84
CA LEU A 124 10.60 -12.57 -27.79
C LEU A 124 10.40 -13.23 -29.15
N GLY A 125 10.55 -14.55 -29.22
CA GLY A 125 10.22 -15.35 -30.37
C GLY A 125 8.72 -15.29 -30.69
N LYS A 126 8.35 -15.66 -31.90
CA LYS A 126 6.95 -15.62 -32.39
C LYS A 126 5.97 -16.44 -31.51
N PHE A 127 6.47 -17.44 -30.78
CA PHE A 127 5.71 -18.35 -29.92
C PHE A 127 5.90 -18.09 -28.44
N ASP A 128 6.72 -17.11 -28.03
CA ASP A 128 6.92 -16.79 -26.62
C ASP A 128 5.71 -16.09 -26.03
N LYS A 129 5.45 -16.35 -24.74
CA LYS A 129 4.38 -15.69 -24.01
C LYS A 129 4.65 -14.19 -23.94
N LYS A 130 3.75 -13.40 -24.51
CA LYS A 130 3.83 -11.93 -24.55
C LYS A 130 3.47 -11.26 -23.22
N SER A 131 2.92 -12.01 -22.28
CA SER A 131 2.56 -11.51 -20.95
C SER A 131 2.76 -12.57 -19.89
N ASP A 132 3.15 -12.12 -18.71
CA ASP A 132 3.22 -12.94 -17.49
C ASP A 132 2.04 -12.58 -16.58
N GLU A 133 1.50 -13.59 -15.88
CA GLU A 133 0.39 -13.40 -14.93
C GLU A 133 0.90 -12.81 -13.63
N GLY A 134 0.16 -11.85 -13.10
CA GLY A 134 0.49 -11.18 -11.85
C GLY A 134 -0.74 -10.86 -10.99
N ILE A 135 -0.47 -10.39 -9.79
CA ILE A 135 -1.46 -9.94 -8.81
C ILE A 135 -1.19 -8.47 -8.51
N PHE A 136 -2.22 -7.64 -8.60
CA PHE A 136 -2.12 -6.23 -8.28
C PHE A 136 -1.99 -6.01 -6.77
N LEU A 137 -0.94 -5.31 -6.35
CA LEU A 137 -0.65 -5.04 -4.95
C LEU A 137 -0.70 -3.55 -4.58
N GLY A 138 -0.63 -2.64 -5.55
CA GLY A 138 -0.66 -1.23 -5.22
C GLY A 138 -0.09 -0.30 -6.29
N TYR A 139 0.21 0.92 -5.84
CA TYR A 139 0.68 2.01 -6.69
C TYR A 139 2.12 2.37 -6.33
N CYS A 140 2.91 2.79 -7.33
CA CYS A 140 4.24 3.33 -7.09
C CYS A 140 4.14 4.73 -6.47
N GLU A 141 5.01 5.05 -5.52
CA GLU A 141 5.00 6.35 -4.84
C GLU A 141 5.53 7.47 -5.72
N ASN A 142 6.62 7.21 -6.44
CA ASN A 142 7.38 8.23 -7.18
C ASN A 142 7.14 8.22 -8.70
N LYS A 143 6.37 7.27 -9.20
CA LYS A 143 6.13 7.08 -10.65
C LYS A 143 4.67 6.79 -10.91
N ARG A 144 4.21 7.10 -12.13
CA ARG A 144 2.91 6.62 -12.61
C ARG A 144 3.04 5.14 -12.97
N GLY A 145 2.93 4.25 -11.98
CA GLY A 145 3.06 2.82 -12.17
C GLY A 145 2.34 2.02 -11.10
N PHE A 146 2.34 0.73 -11.28
CA PHE A 146 1.66 -0.23 -10.44
C PHE A 146 2.67 -1.20 -9.85
N ARG A 147 2.45 -1.62 -8.61
CA ARG A 147 3.21 -2.66 -7.92
C ARG A 147 2.47 -3.98 -8.12
N ILE A 148 3.13 -4.93 -8.75
CA ILE A 148 2.54 -6.21 -9.15
C ILE A 148 3.42 -7.34 -8.65
N TYR A 149 2.81 -8.34 -8.05
CA TYR A 149 3.49 -9.61 -7.79
C TYR A 149 3.44 -10.47 -9.05
N ASN A 150 4.58 -10.71 -9.65
CA ASN A 150 4.71 -11.58 -10.81
C ASN A 150 4.75 -13.04 -10.35
N ARG A 151 3.75 -13.84 -10.75
CA ARG A 151 3.63 -15.25 -10.36
C ARG A 151 4.72 -16.15 -10.93
N LYS A 152 5.36 -15.74 -12.01
CA LYS A 152 6.42 -16.51 -12.68
C LYS A 152 7.79 -16.27 -12.03
N THR A 153 8.11 -15.01 -11.75
CA THR A 153 9.40 -14.64 -11.14
C THR A 153 9.37 -14.65 -9.63
N LEU A 154 8.18 -14.69 -9.01
CA LEU A 154 7.91 -14.61 -7.58
C LEU A 154 8.45 -13.31 -6.94
N ILE A 155 8.52 -12.24 -7.74
CA ILE A 155 9.06 -10.95 -7.33
C ILE A 155 7.98 -9.88 -7.49
N ILE A 156 8.04 -8.84 -6.64
CA ILE A 156 7.21 -7.65 -6.79
C ILE A 156 7.91 -6.70 -7.75
N GLU A 157 7.25 -6.40 -8.86
CA GLU A 157 7.76 -5.54 -9.93
C GLU A 157 6.97 -4.24 -10.00
N GLU A 158 7.63 -3.16 -10.43
CA GLU A 158 6.99 -1.87 -10.71
C GLU A 158 6.93 -1.66 -12.23
N THR A 159 5.72 -1.57 -12.78
CA THR A 159 5.50 -1.42 -14.21
C THR A 159 4.26 -0.60 -14.53
N ILE A 160 4.24 -0.02 -15.74
CA ILE A 160 3.09 0.68 -16.31
C ILE A 160 2.39 -0.14 -17.41
N HIS A 161 3.06 -1.18 -17.90
CA HIS A 161 2.59 -1.99 -19.03
C HIS A 161 1.79 -3.19 -18.54
N ILE A 162 0.55 -2.95 -18.16
CA ILE A 162 -0.32 -3.92 -17.51
C ILE A 162 -1.71 -3.88 -18.13
N ILE A 163 -2.31 -5.06 -18.23
CA ILE A 163 -3.73 -5.23 -18.52
C ILE A 163 -4.37 -5.83 -17.26
N PHE A 164 -5.37 -5.15 -16.70
CA PHE A 164 -6.11 -5.63 -15.55
C PHE A 164 -7.27 -6.52 -16.00
N ASP A 165 -7.46 -7.61 -15.29
CA ASP A 165 -8.63 -8.47 -15.41
C ASP A 165 -9.45 -8.34 -14.09
N GLU A 166 -10.39 -7.42 -14.08
CA GLU A 166 -11.29 -7.19 -12.96
C GLU A 166 -12.58 -8.04 -13.04
N SER A 167 -12.72 -8.86 -14.10
CA SER A 167 -13.91 -9.68 -14.33
C SER A 167 -14.03 -10.87 -13.38
N ASN A 168 -12.94 -11.28 -12.72
CA ASN A 168 -12.92 -12.38 -11.78
C ASN A 168 -13.04 -11.89 -10.33
N GLY A 169 -14.25 -11.55 -9.90
CA GLY A 169 -14.62 -11.46 -8.49
C GLY A 169 -14.61 -12.80 -7.75
N ASP A 170 -14.29 -13.93 -8.43
CA ASP A 170 -14.25 -15.29 -7.88
C ASP A 170 -12.81 -15.80 -7.71
N ILE A 171 -12.04 -15.18 -6.81
CA ILE A 171 -10.72 -15.71 -6.41
C ILE A 171 -10.87 -16.92 -5.44
N SER A 172 -12.12 -17.32 -5.10
CA SER A 172 -12.40 -18.30 -4.06
C SER A 172 -12.37 -19.78 -4.46
N LYS A 173 -11.90 -20.17 -5.67
CA LYS A 173 -12.04 -21.57 -6.11
C LYS A 173 -10.82 -22.27 -6.73
N SER A 174 -9.59 -21.86 -6.47
CA SER A 174 -8.47 -22.62 -7.06
C SER A 174 -7.20 -22.72 -6.20
N CYS A 175 -7.32 -22.95 -4.89
CA CYS A 175 -6.20 -23.41 -4.06
C CYS A 175 -6.74 -24.24 -2.89
N GLY A 176 -7.16 -25.47 -3.20
CA GLY A 176 -7.58 -26.42 -2.18
C GLY A 176 -7.91 -27.76 -2.80
N GLU A 177 -6.89 -28.52 -3.16
CA GLU A 177 -6.88 -29.97 -3.30
C GLU A 177 -5.49 -30.34 -3.85
N ASP A 178 -4.60 -30.66 -2.94
CA ASP A 178 -3.52 -31.62 -3.10
C ASP A 178 -2.61 -31.50 -1.87
N ASP A 179 -2.96 -32.28 -0.85
CA ASP A 179 -2.01 -32.89 0.09
C ASP A 179 -2.79 -33.64 1.18
N ASP A 180 -3.27 -34.85 0.78
CA ASP A 180 -3.49 -35.98 1.68
C ASP A 180 -3.37 -37.27 0.86
N ALA A 181 -2.16 -37.82 0.82
CA ALA A 181 -1.89 -39.25 0.61
C ALA A 181 -0.47 -39.58 1.13
#